data_b929e0af02c20e00a0736ab5579985f0
#
_entry.id   b929e0af02c20e00a0736ab5579985f0
#
_cell.length_a   1.000
_cell.length_b   1.000
_cell.length_c   1.000
_cell.angle_alpha   90.00
_cell.angle_beta   90.00
_cell.angle_gamma   90.00
#
_symmetry.space_group_name_H-M   'P 1'
#
loop_
_entity.id
_entity.type
_entity.pdbx_description
1 polymer ?
#
loop_
_entity_poly.entity_id
_entity_poly.type
_entity_poly.pdbx_seq_one_letter_code
_entity_poly.pdbx_strand_id
1 'polypeptide(L)'
;MNKSGGRRRNKSACKEAAAGDKNGRRRRNKSARNGATADDGDRLSKLPNDLLLNILERVDTLDAIRTCILSKRMLKLPTMLSRFFLSVSSIPGHHLKPPRIFSQREGLATNCAVAHVTDNILRIRCPDITITKLRIRFVLVKLDSLTIAKSVAHAMATQKIDAAEFEIVTLKRYDLCSSDDLLHFANQFNYLFDACPHAFAGLTRLWLENMRFGKLDIPNILSTCKLLEYLHLTDCDSGIHSVLQLEHNQLVELEIEYGKFRRVELISLPKLQRLTYNNWFSYEDPMYFGFLPQLSKLSLIKTAIRLDKTLELSQLFANVPSVGDLHLDFRSEKIWVLPECPELLKPVLNKLHHVNLDNLPEGCDLAWTMFILEAAPSLNELCITVWDHWCAMMTNKEFRKKYGYCNKADVKWKPCAPDFKHKNLAKLIIYGFQPDENFMQYVRCVVELAINITEISLYDRKVCGRCGDLDPEIKDKVCPSRYPRTAEERKRISEGLDLASHAVVHFRS
;
A
#
# COMPACT_ATOMS: atom_id res chain seq x y z
N MET A 1 5.68 33.18 57.15
CA MET A 1 6.35 34.45 56.75
C MET A 1 5.91 34.74 55.34
N ASN A 2 4.84 35.50 55.13
CA ASN A 2 4.80 36.96 54.86
C ASN A 2 5.60 37.30 53.59
N LYS A 3 5.08 37.95 52.53
CA LYS A 3 4.06 38.97 52.23
C LYS A 3 3.85 38.97 50.71
N SER A 4 2.68 39.00 50.12
CA SER A 4 1.76 40.15 49.89
C SER A 4 2.19 41.18 48.84
N GLY A 5 1.28 41.46 47.91
CA GLY A 5 1.07 42.71 47.21
C GLY A 5 1.32 42.60 45.69
N GLY A 6 0.50 43.10 44.77
CA GLY A 6 -0.67 43.94 44.86
C GLY A 6 -1.21 44.22 43.45
N ARG A 7 -2.47 44.41 43.38
CA ARG A 7 -3.30 44.86 42.24
C ARG A 7 -2.80 46.19 41.62
N ARG A 8 -2.95 46.35 40.28
CA ARG A 8 -3.47 47.64 39.76
C ARG A 8 -4.28 47.41 38.47
N ARG A 9 -5.56 47.75 38.57
CA ARG A 9 -6.49 48.08 37.49
C ARG A 9 -6.12 49.46 36.96
N ASN A 10 -6.29 49.70 35.63
CA ASN A 10 -6.69 51.03 35.17
C ASN A 10 -7.69 50.92 34.03
N LYS A 11 -8.83 51.57 34.28
CA LYS A 11 -9.93 51.90 33.38
C LYS A 11 -9.63 53.24 32.69
N SER A 12 -10.40 53.44 31.65
CA SER A 12 -10.91 54.71 31.05
C SER A 12 -10.34 54.98 29.65
N ALA A 13 -11.02 55.58 28.72
CA ALA A 13 -12.38 56.09 28.63
C ALA A 13 -12.70 56.36 27.15
N CYS A 14 -13.95 56.36 26.82
CA CYS A 14 -14.57 56.84 25.57
C CYS A 14 -14.20 58.32 25.28
N LYS A 15 -14.12 58.67 23.99
CA LYS A 15 -14.59 60.01 23.52
C LYS A 15 -15.12 59.92 22.10
N GLU A 16 -16.41 60.27 21.98
CA GLU A 16 -17.15 60.65 20.78
C GLU A 16 -16.71 62.06 20.30
N ALA A 17 -16.80 62.29 18.99
CA ALA A 17 -17.18 63.57 18.35
C ALA A 17 -17.24 63.32 16.84
N ALA A 18 -18.33 63.31 16.19
CA ALA A 18 -19.29 64.28 15.68
C ALA A 18 -18.84 64.99 14.38
N ALA A 19 -19.60 64.65 13.31
CA ALA A 19 -20.16 65.51 12.24
C ALA A 19 -19.24 66.33 11.30
N GLY A 20 -19.49 66.13 10.00
CA GLY A 20 -19.03 67.01 8.92
C GLY A 20 -19.52 66.56 7.56
N ASP A 21 -20.71 66.99 7.24
CA ASP A 21 -21.42 66.87 5.95
C ASP A 21 -20.69 67.73 4.87
N LYS A 22 -20.48 67.18 3.67
CA LYS A 22 -20.46 67.95 2.42
C LYS A 22 -20.74 67.11 1.19
N ASN A 23 -21.89 67.38 0.59
CA ASN A 23 -22.37 67.07 -0.74
C ASN A 23 -21.31 67.21 -1.85
N GLY A 24 -21.18 66.16 -2.66
CA GLY A 24 -20.48 66.21 -3.93
C GLY A 24 -21.19 65.30 -4.96
N ARG A 25 -22.23 65.83 -5.61
CA ARG A 25 -22.86 65.24 -6.80
C ARG A 25 -21.82 65.07 -7.90
N ARG A 26 -21.43 63.84 -8.21
CA ARG A 26 -20.80 63.49 -9.48
C ARG A 26 -21.80 62.65 -10.33
N ARG A 27 -22.26 63.28 -11.41
CA ARG A 27 -23.00 62.66 -12.54
C ARG A 27 -22.16 61.46 -13.07
N ARG A 28 -22.69 60.26 -12.99
CA ARG A 28 -22.19 59.11 -13.74
C ARG A 28 -22.86 59.04 -15.10
N ASN A 29 -22.07 59.27 -16.12
CA ASN A 29 -22.41 58.96 -17.49
C ASN A 29 -22.77 57.49 -17.63
N LYS A 30 -23.99 57.17 -18.06
CA LYS A 30 -24.39 55.85 -18.57
C LYS A 30 -23.74 55.71 -19.95
N SER A 31 -22.61 55.05 -20.00
CA SER A 31 -22.11 54.40 -21.21
C SER A 31 -22.84 53.08 -21.38
N ALA A 32 -23.61 53.00 -22.45
CA ALA A 32 -24.22 51.76 -22.90
C ALA A 32 -23.12 50.76 -23.21
N ARG A 33 -23.00 49.73 -22.39
CA ARG A 33 -22.26 48.51 -22.74
C ARG A 33 -23.23 47.54 -23.40
N ASN A 34 -22.97 47.31 -24.66
CA ASN A 34 -23.56 46.27 -25.47
C ASN A 34 -23.59 44.92 -24.72
N GLY A 35 -24.73 44.23 -24.85
CA GLY A 35 -24.95 42.92 -24.32
C GLY A 35 -23.95 41.89 -24.85
N ALA A 36 -22.98 41.56 -24.02
CA ALA A 36 -22.32 40.30 -24.11
C ALA A 36 -23.18 39.32 -23.29
N THR A 37 -23.73 38.35 -23.96
CA THR A 37 -24.52 37.26 -23.38
C THR A 37 -23.71 36.58 -22.27
N ALA A 38 -24.13 36.82 -21.02
CA ALA A 38 -23.56 36.18 -19.82
C ALA A 38 -24.08 34.72 -19.73
N ASP A 39 -23.79 33.88 -20.73
CA ASP A 39 -24.25 32.49 -20.76
C ASP A 39 -23.10 31.47 -20.94
N ASP A 40 -21.84 31.88 -20.77
CA ASP A 40 -20.69 31.00 -21.00
C ASP A 40 -20.03 30.46 -19.71
N GLY A 41 -20.61 30.76 -18.54
CA GLY A 41 -20.00 30.42 -17.23
C GLY A 41 -20.45 29.09 -16.63
N ASP A 42 -21.67 28.61 -16.86
CA ASP A 42 -22.20 27.41 -16.20
C ASP A 42 -22.33 26.23 -17.17
N ARG A 43 -21.19 25.63 -17.48
CA ARG A 43 -21.10 24.43 -18.32
C ARG A 43 -21.62 23.18 -17.63
N LEU A 44 -21.48 23.10 -16.28
CA LEU A 44 -21.90 21.95 -15.48
C LEU A 44 -23.43 21.80 -15.50
N SER A 45 -24.19 22.87 -15.33
CA SER A 45 -25.67 22.81 -15.34
C SER A 45 -26.25 22.42 -16.69
N LYS A 46 -25.49 22.48 -17.78
CA LYS A 46 -25.93 22.09 -19.14
C LYS A 46 -25.73 20.59 -19.40
N LEU A 47 -24.93 19.88 -18.58
CA LEU A 47 -24.68 18.45 -18.78
C LEU A 47 -25.91 17.60 -18.43
N PRO A 48 -26.15 16.49 -19.14
CA PRO A 48 -27.13 15.48 -18.76
C PRO A 48 -26.83 14.88 -17.36
N ASN A 49 -27.85 14.32 -16.66
CA ASN A 49 -27.69 13.79 -15.32
C ASN A 49 -26.71 12.61 -15.25
N ASP A 50 -26.70 11.75 -16.25
CA ASP A 50 -25.80 10.62 -16.38
C ASP A 50 -24.33 11.04 -16.46
N LEU A 51 -24.02 12.10 -17.19
CA LEU A 51 -22.67 12.67 -17.23
C LEU A 51 -22.30 13.35 -15.89
N LEU A 52 -23.24 14.05 -15.27
CA LEU A 52 -23.02 14.64 -13.94
C LEU A 52 -22.77 13.57 -12.88
N LEU A 53 -23.54 12.47 -12.88
CA LEU A 53 -23.33 11.34 -11.98
C LEU A 53 -21.95 10.71 -12.22
N ASN A 54 -21.55 10.50 -13.47
CA ASN A 54 -20.23 9.96 -13.80
C ASN A 54 -19.08 10.86 -13.28
N ILE A 55 -19.26 12.19 -13.33
CA ILE A 55 -18.30 13.14 -12.76
C ILE A 55 -18.29 13.03 -11.22
N LEU A 56 -19.47 13.01 -10.59
CA LEU A 56 -19.59 12.95 -9.14
C LEU A 56 -19.06 11.64 -8.56
N GLU A 57 -19.14 10.53 -9.27
CA GLU A 57 -18.58 9.23 -8.87
C GLU A 57 -17.05 9.16 -8.94
N ARG A 58 -16.40 10.14 -9.57
CA ARG A 58 -14.92 10.25 -9.64
C ARG A 58 -14.32 11.16 -8.59
N VAL A 59 -15.13 11.94 -7.89
CA VAL A 59 -14.70 12.76 -6.77
C VAL A 59 -14.99 12.07 -5.45
N ASP A 60 -14.39 12.55 -4.35
CA ASP A 60 -14.71 12.07 -3.02
C ASP A 60 -16.22 12.20 -2.73
N THR A 61 -16.80 11.21 -2.06
CA THR A 61 -18.25 11.18 -1.79
C THR A 61 -18.73 12.41 -1.03
N LEU A 62 -17.93 12.92 -0.07
CA LEU A 62 -18.30 14.14 0.65
C LEU A 62 -18.31 15.37 -0.24
N ASP A 63 -17.37 15.46 -1.18
CA ASP A 63 -17.35 16.57 -2.14
C ASP A 63 -18.50 16.45 -3.15
N ALA A 64 -18.83 15.23 -3.60
CA ALA A 64 -20.01 14.97 -4.38
C ALA A 64 -21.30 15.44 -3.67
N ILE A 65 -21.43 15.17 -2.37
CA ILE A 65 -22.58 15.63 -1.55
C ILE A 65 -22.58 17.15 -1.41
N ARG A 66 -21.42 17.78 -1.23
CA ARG A 66 -21.31 19.25 -1.12
C ARG A 66 -21.81 19.96 -2.39
N THR A 67 -21.75 19.31 -3.55
CA THR A 67 -22.30 19.90 -4.77
C THR A 67 -23.80 20.13 -4.72
N CYS A 68 -24.53 19.55 -3.78
CA CYS A 68 -25.97 19.77 -3.56
C CYS A 68 -26.31 21.24 -3.40
N ILE A 69 -25.40 22.05 -2.85
CA ILE A 69 -25.63 23.51 -2.65
C ILE A 69 -25.65 24.31 -3.94
N LEU A 70 -25.11 23.77 -5.04
CA LEU A 70 -24.94 24.50 -6.30
C LEU A 70 -26.25 24.75 -7.05
N SER A 71 -27.21 23.81 -6.99
CA SER A 71 -28.50 23.97 -7.62
C SER A 71 -29.53 22.98 -7.11
N LYS A 72 -30.86 23.28 -7.32
CA LYS A 72 -31.94 22.34 -7.02
C LYS A 72 -31.83 21.01 -7.76
N ARG A 73 -31.23 21.01 -8.94
CA ARG A 73 -30.97 19.81 -9.73
C ARG A 73 -29.86 18.96 -9.07
N MET A 74 -28.76 19.60 -8.65
CA MET A 74 -27.64 18.94 -7.95
C MET A 74 -28.06 18.33 -6.60
N LEU A 75 -29.08 18.85 -5.94
CA LEU A 75 -29.59 18.34 -4.67
C LEU A 75 -30.00 16.86 -4.73
N LYS A 76 -30.50 16.38 -5.88
CA LYS A 76 -30.96 14.99 -6.05
C LYS A 76 -29.87 14.04 -6.52
N LEU A 77 -28.82 14.52 -7.18
CA LEU A 77 -27.82 13.65 -7.79
C LEU A 77 -27.06 12.77 -6.80
N PRO A 78 -26.62 13.23 -5.62
CA PRO A 78 -25.95 12.37 -4.66
C PRO A 78 -26.80 11.21 -4.13
N THR A 79 -28.14 11.33 -4.14
CA THR A 79 -29.03 10.21 -3.76
C THR A 79 -29.08 9.12 -4.84
N MET A 80 -28.55 9.38 -6.03
CA MET A 80 -28.51 8.48 -7.18
C MET A 80 -27.11 7.88 -7.43
N LEU A 81 -26.12 8.22 -6.61
CA LEU A 81 -24.78 7.66 -6.76
C LEU A 81 -24.80 6.14 -6.55
N SER A 82 -24.04 5.43 -7.36
CA SER A 82 -23.86 3.98 -7.25
C SER A 82 -22.60 3.59 -6.48
N ARG A 83 -21.66 4.53 -6.29
CA ARG A 83 -20.38 4.30 -5.62
C ARG A 83 -20.19 5.28 -4.48
N PHE A 84 -19.82 4.74 -3.31
CA PHE A 84 -19.57 5.53 -2.11
C PHE A 84 -18.20 5.20 -1.53
N PHE A 85 -17.41 6.22 -1.31
CA PHE A 85 -16.17 6.15 -0.55
C PHE A 85 -16.23 7.16 0.60
N LEU A 86 -16.43 6.66 1.82
CA LEU A 86 -16.52 7.46 3.04
C LEU A 86 -15.28 7.19 3.88
N SER A 87 -14.48 8.20 4.12
CA SER A 87 -13.20 8.05 4.82
C SER A 87 -13.01 9.11 5.88
N VAL A 88 -12.45 8.72 7.02
CA VAL A 88 -12.00 9.64 8.06
C VAL A 88 -10.96 10.65 7.53
N SER A 89 -10.26 10.33 6.45
CA SER A 89 -9.29 11.22 5.81
C SER A 89 -9.91 12.26 4.88
N SER A 90 -11.17 12.08 4.47
CA SER A 90 -11.87 12.97 3.51
C SER A 90 -12.53 14.18 4.17
N ILE A 91 -12.57 14.26 5.50
CA ILE A 91 -13.24 15.35 6.21
C ILE A 91 -12.31 16.57 6.33
N PRO A 92 -12.76 17.79 5.95
CA PRO A 92 -11.93 19.00 5.95
C PRO A 92 -11.34 19.31 7.33
N GLY A 93 -10.11 19.75 7.33
CA GLY A 93 -9.27 19.97 8.51
C GLY A 93 -8.10 18.97 8.57
N HIS A 94 -8.14 17.93 7.78
CA HIS A 94 -7.16 16.85 7.76
C HIS A 94 -6.45 16.70 6.40
N HIS A 95 -6.06 17.84 5.75
CA HIS A 95 -5.21 17.76 4.56
C HIS A 95 -3.86 17.15 4.94
N LEU A 96 -3.73 15.92 4.48
CA LEU A 96 -2.63 15.00 4.71
C LEU A 96 -1.31 15.56 4.19
N LYS A 97 -0.47 15.99 5.13
CA LYS A 97 0.96 15.70 5.06
C LYS A 97 1.21 14.38 5.81
N PRO A 98 2.28 13.60 5.46
CA PRO A 98 2.48 12.23 5.93
C PRO A 98 2.41 12.11 7.45
N PRO A 99 2.16 10.94 8.01
CA PRO A 99 1.18 10.59 9.03
C PRO A 99 1.29 11.48 10.27
N ARG A 100 0.48 12.52 10.33
CA ARG A 100 0.26 13.21 11.60
C ARG A 100 -0.50 12.27 12.51
N ILE A 101 0.03 12.09 13.70
CA ILE A 101 -0.67 11.53 14.85
C ILE A 101 -1.98 12.30 14.98
N PHE A 102 -3.11 11.65 14.70
CA PHE A 102 -4.41 12.24 15.02
C PHE A 102 -4.41 12.52 16.51
N SER A 103 -4.70 13.74 16.91
CA SER A 103 -5.04 13.94 18.31
C SER A 103 -6.30 13.09 18.58
N GLN A 104 -6.38 12.48 19.74
CA GLN A 104 -7.52 11.63 20.10
C GLN A 104 -8.86 12.33 19.87
N ARG A 105 -8.92 13.65 20.11
CA ARG A 105 -10.12 14.47 19.86
C ARG A 105 -10.46 14.62 18.39
N GLU A 106 -9.47 14.82 17.53
CA GLU A 106 -9.68 14.95 16.08
C GLU A 106 -10.18 13.63 15.49
N GLY A 107 -9.54 12.52 15.86
CA GLY A 107 -9.97 11.20 15.43
C GLY A 107 -11.42 10.88 15.82
N LEU A 108 -11.81 11.21 17.04
CA LEU A 108 -13.18 11.01 17.53
C LEU A 108 -14.20 11.90 16.80
N ALA A 109 -13.92 13.19 16.63
CA ALA A 109 -14.82 14.11 15.93
C ALA A 109 -15.01 13.71 14.47
N THR A 110 -13.92 13.30 13.80
CA THR A 110 -13.96 12.88 12.41
C THR A 110 -14.74 11.57 12.25
N ASN A 111 -14.56 10.63 13.16
CA ASN A 111 -15.26 9.35 13.14
C ASN A 111 -16.77 9.53 13.35
N CYS A 112 -17.17 10.38 14.29
CA CYS A 112 -18.56 10.75 14.49
C CYS A 112 -19.18 11.36 13.22
N ALA A 113 -18.45 12.20 12.50
CA ALA A 113 -18.91 12.76 11.24
C ALA A 113 -19.07 11.68 10.15
N VAL A 114 -18.12 10.73 10.04
CA VAL A 114 -18.25 9.58 9.12
C VAL A 114 -19.48 8.76 9.45
N ALA A 115 -19.73 8.46 10.72
CA ALA A 115 -20.89 7.70 11.18
C ALA A 115 -22.20 8.41 10.80
N HIS A 116 -22.29 9.71 11.07
CA HIS A 116 -23.46 10.52 10.75
C HIS A 116 -23.72 10.63 9.24
N VAL A 117 -22.68 10.86 8.46
CA VAL A 117 -22.78 10.94 6.99
C VAL A 117 -23.18 9.59 6.40
N THR A 118 -22.61 8.48 6.90
CA THR A 118 -22.95 7.12 6.47
C THR A 118 -24.44 6.84 6.70
N ASP A 119 -24.94 7.11 7.90
CA ASP A 119 -26.34 6.89 8.25
C ASP A 119 -27.27 7.72 7.37
N ASN A 120 -27.00 9.00 7.22
CA ASN A 120 -27.82 9.89 6.40
C ASN A 120 -27.86 9.49 4.94
N ILE A 121 -26.70 9.21 4.32
CA ILE A 121 -26.64 8.84 2.90
C ILE A 121 -27.42 7.56 2.64
N LEU A 122 -27.19 6.52 3.44
CA LEU A 122 -27.83 5.23 3.24
C LEU A 122 -29.34 5.27 3.47
N ARG A 123 -29.85 6.24 4.27
CA ARG A 123 -31.29 6.44 4.46
C ARG A 123 -31.97 7.23 3.35
N ILE A 124 -31.32 8.30 2.84
CA ILE A 124 -32.00 9.24 1.93
C ILE A 124 -31.87 8.85 0.47
N ARG A 125 -31.01 7.91 0.14
CA ARG A 125 -30.78 7.52 -1.25
C ARG A 125 -31.98 6.78 -1.85
N CYS A 126 -32.03 6.75 -3.19
CA CYS A 126 -33.02 5.97 -3.92
C CYS A 126 -32.72 4.46 -3.78
N PRO A 127 -33.62 3.65 -3.19
CA PRO A 127 -33.39 2.22 -2.96
C PRO A 127 -33.34 1.41 -4.27
N ASP A 128 -33.95 1.90 -5.35
CA ASP A 128 -34.01 1.22 -6.65
C ASP A 128 -32.65 1.22 -7.40
N ILE A 129 -31.73 2.09 -6.96
CA ILE A 129 -30.42 2.18 -7.57
C ILE A 129 -29.44 1.28 -6.80
N THR A 130 -28.87 0.30 -7.49
CA THR A 130 -27.87 -0.62 -6.91
C THR A 130 -26.63 0.16 -6.45
N ILE A 131 -26.16 -0.13 -5.23
CA ILE A 131 -24.83 0.29 -4.78
C ILE A 131 -23.82 -0.70 -5.37
N THR A 132 -23.08 -0.29 -6.39
CA THR A 132 -22.03 -1.13 -6.98
C THR A 132 -20.82 -1.24 -6.07
N LYS A 133 -20.55 -0.19 -5.25
CA LYS A 133 -19.44 -0.19 -4.30
C LYS A 133 -19.69 0.74 -3.12
N LEU A 134 -19.65 0.17 -1.90
CA LEU A 134 -19.71 0.89 -0.63
C LEU A 134 -18.40 0.65 0.15
N ARG A 135 -17.50 1.63 0.21
CA ARG A 135 -16.28 1.54 1.00
C ARG A 135 -16.31 2.56 2.13
N ILE A 136 -16.10 2.08 3.35
CA ILE A 136 -16.09 2.92 4.55
C ILE A 136 -14.79 2.68 5.32
N ARG A 137 -13.97 3.75 5.44
CA ARG A 137 -12.80 3.79 6.31
C ARG A 137 -13.13 4.57 7.56
N PHE A 138 -13.02 3.92 8.70
CA PHE A 138 -13.36 4.51 9.99
C PHE A 138 -12.41 4.08 11.10
N VAL A 139 -12.34 4.90 12.14
CA VAL A 139 -11.58 4.58 13.35
C VAL A 139 -12.44 3.70 14.28
N LEU A 140 -11.83 2.68 14.84
CA LEU A 140 -12.50 1.79 15.80
C LEU A 140 -12.80 2.52 17.11
N VAL A 141 -14.03 3.02 17.21
CA VAL A 141 -14.59 3.70 18.39
C VAL A 141 -15.98 3.14 18.65
N LYS A 142 -16.23 2.66 19.87
CA LYS A 142 -17.39 1.83 20.22
C LYS A 142 -18.74 2.31 19.67
N LEU A 143 -19.11 3.57 19.90
CA LEU A 143 -20.44 4.07 19.52
C LEU A 143 -20.55 4.35 18.02
N ASP A 144 -19.58 5.04 17.47
CA ASP A 144 -19.59 5.44 16.05
C ASP A 144 -19.49 4.23 15.13
N SER A 145 -18.60 3.26 15.49
CA SER A 145 -18.43 2.01 14.73
C SER A 145 -19.71 1.18 14.72
N LEU A 146 -20.43 1.11 15.85
CA LEU A 146 -21.74 0.47 15.93
C LEU A 146 -22.78 1.18 15.04
N THR A 147 -22.79 2.50 15.00
CA THR A 147 -23.68 3.27 14.14
C THR A 147 -23.42 2.96 12.67
N ILE A 148 -22.14 2.99 12.26
CA ILE A 148 -21.73 2.66 10.88
C ILE A 148 -22.17 1.23 10.53
N ALA A 149 -21.83 0.23 11.36
CA ALA A 149 -22.14 -1.15 11.08
C ALA A 149 -23.66 -1.41 11.02
N LYS A 150 -24.46 -0.81 11.92
CA LYS A 150 -25.93 -0.91 11.89
C LYS A 150 -26.53 -0.28 10.63
N SER A 151 -26.03 0.89 10.22
CA SER A 151 -26.50 1.56 8.99
C SER A 151 -26.19 0.73 7.75
N VAL A 152 -24.99 0.11 7.70
CA VAL A 152 -24.59 -0.79 6.61
C VAL A 152 -25.43 -2.08 6.62
N ALA A 153 -25.62 -2.71 7.78
CA ALA A 153 -26.47 -3.90 7.92
C ALA A 153 -27.92 -3.63 7.45
N HIS A 154 -28.48 -2.47 7.83
CA HIS A 154 -29.81 -2.05 7.37
C HIS A 154 -29.83 -1.82 5.85
N ALA A 155 -28.83 -1.15 5.30
CA ALA A 155 -28.74 -0.95 3.85
C ALA A 155 -28.61 -2.27 3.08
N MET A 156 -27.83 -3.23 3.58
CA MET A 156 -27.71 -4.58 2.99
C MET A 156 -29.04 -5.35 3.02
N ALA A 157 -29.89 -5.10 4.02
CA ALA A 157 -31.20 -5.73 4.13
C ALA A 157 -32.26 -5.08 3.24
N THR A 158 -32.12 -3.80 2.91
CA THR A 158 -33.17 -3.01 2.24
C THR A 158 -32.82 -2.57 0.83
N GLN A 159 -31.55 -2.67 0.42
CA GLN A 159 -31.05 -2.19 -0.85
C GLN A 159 -30.09 -3.22 -1.46
N LYS A 160 -29.95 -3.19 -2.77
CA LYS A 160 -28.98 -4.03 -3.46
C LYS A 160 -27.59 -3.42 -3.36
N ILE A 161 -26.65 -4.16 -2.76
CA ILE A 161 -25.23 -3.78 -2.64
C ILE A 161 -24.40 -4.91 -3.27
N ASP A 162 -23.63 -4.59 -4.31
CA ASP A 162 -22.80 -5.58 -5.00
C ASP A 162 -21.48 -5.82 -4.25
N ALA A 163 -20.85 -4.75 -3.72
CA ALA A 163 -19.62 -4.84 -2.96
C ALA A 163 -19.63 -3.88 -1.75
N ALA A 164 -19.34 -4.41 -0.58
CA ALA A 164 -19.16 -3.63 0.65
C ALA A 164 -17.77 -3.88 1.25
N GLU A 165 -17.12 -2.79 1.65
CA GLU A 165 -15.74 -2.79 2.12
C GLU A 165 -15.62 -2.02 3.43
N PHE A 166 -15.03 -2.65 4.45
CA PHE A 166 -14.63 -1.97 5.68
C PHE A 166 -13.12 -1.88 5.78
N GLU A 167 -12.64 -0.69 6.13
CA GLU A 167 -11.27 -0.41 6.48
C GLU A 167 -11.28 0.17 7.90
N ILE A 168 -10.94 -0.70 8.87
CA ILE A 168 -11.05 -0.41 10.30
C ILE A 168 -9.66 -0.12 10.84
N VAL A 169 -9.41 1.15 11.15
CA VAL A 169 -8.13 1.66 11.65
C VAL A 169 -8.24 2.03 13.12
N THR A 170 -7.11 2.24 13.79
CA THR A 170 -7.07 2.60 15.21
C THR A 170 -6.57 4.03 15.42
N LEU A 171 -6.82 4.59 16.62
CA LEU A 171 -6.39 5.95 16.98
C LEU A 171 -4.87 6.07 17.19
N LYS A 172 -4.21 4.96 17.50
CA LYS A 172 -2.78 4.92 17.77
C LYS A 172 -2.04 4.29 16.60
N ARG A 173 -0.88 4.82 16.27
CA ARG A 173 0.07 4.14 15.39
C ARG A 173 0.65 2.93 16.11
N TYR A 174 0.99 1.91 15.34
CA TYR A 174 1.54 0.66 15.86
C TYR A 174 2.77 0.86 16.77
N ASP A 175 3.71 1.72 16.34
CA ASP A 175 4.94 2.01 17.09
C ASP A 175 4.71 2.64 18.47
N LEU A 176 3.49 3.13 18.73
CA LEU A 176 3.04 3.68 20.00
C LEU A 176 2.09 2.74 20.78
N CYS A 177 1.73 1.58 20.20
CA CYS A 177 0.84 0.63 20.84
C CYS A 177 1.58 -0.27 21.81
N SER A 178 1.06 -0.37 23.03
CA SER A 178 1.43 -1.45 23.97
C SER A 178 0.71 -2.75 23.60
N SER A 179 1.13 -3.87 24.21
CA SER A 179 0.41 -5.15 24.08
C SER A 179 -1.05 -5.05 24.53
N ASP A 180 -1.30 -4.26 25.59
CA ASP A 180 -2.64 -4.06 26.14
C ASP A 180 -3.51 -3.21 25.19
N ASP A 181 -2.91 -2.23 24.49
CA ASP A 181 -3.63 -1.48 23.46
C ASP A 181 -4.11 -2.39 22.32
N LEU A 182 -3.23 -3.27 21.80
CA LEU A 182 -3.57 -4.21 20.73
C LEU A 182 -4.68 -5.17 21.15
N LEU A 183 -4.64 -5.69 22.38
CA LEU A 183 -5.67 -6.55 22.95
C LEU A 183 -6.98 -5.77 23.13
N HIS A 184 -6.91 -4.52 23.61
CA HIS A 184 -8.06 -3.65 23.77
C HIS A 184 -8.77 -3.40 22.42
N PHE A 185 -8.02 -3.11 21.36
CA PHE A 185 -8.60 -2.91 20.02
C PHE A 185 -9.23 -4.19 19.48
N ALA A 186 -8.59 -5.35 19.66
CA ALA A 186 -9.21 -6.62 19.27
C ALA A 186 -10.52 -6.89 20.02
N ASN A 187 -10.59 -6.62 21.33
CA ASN A 187 -11.80 -6.75 22.12
C ASN A 187 -12.91 -5.78 21.67
N GLN A 188 -12.54 -4.53 21.32
CA GLN A 188 -13.50 -3.58 20.74
C GLN A 188 -14.02 -4.03 19.38
N PHE A 189 -13.15 -4.59 18.54
CA PHE A 189 -13.54 -5.13 17.26
C PHE A 189 -14.48 -6.34 17.42
N ASN A 190 -14.14 -7.31 18.29
CA ASN A 190 -14.98 -8.47 18.56
C ASN A 190 -16.37 -8.05 19.06
N TYR A 191 -16.42 -7.05 19.96
CA TYR A 191 -17.70 -6.50 20.41
C TYR A 191 -18.53 -5.92 19.24
N LEU A 192 -17.91 -5.17 18.33
CA LEU A 192 -18.57 -4.63 17.14
C LEU A 192 -19.05 -5.74 16.20
N PHE A 193 -18.22 -6.74 16.00
CA PHE A 193 -18.47 -7.89 15.15
C PHE A 193 -19.66 -8.72 15.64
N ASP A 194 -19.67 -9.04 16.94
CA ASP A 194 -20.76 -9.78 17.58
C ASP A 194 -22.07 -9.00 17.62
N ALA A 195 -22.00 -7.68 17.75
CA ALA A 195 -23.18 -6.82 17.78
C ALA A 195 -23.82 -6.60 16.40
N CYS A 196 -23.05 -6.75 15.31
CA CYS A 196 -23.51 -6.45 13.95
C CYS A 196 -23.07 -7.50 12.92
N PRO A 197 -23.29 -8.81 13.13
CA PRO A 197 -22.76 -9.86 12.27
C PRO A 197 -23.27 -9.75 10.81
N HIS A 198 -24.47 -9.23 10.60
CA HIS A 198 -25.03 -9.04 9.26
C HIS A 198 -24.27 -8.00 8.41
N ALA A 199 -23.68 -6.97 9.04
CA ALA A 199 -22.83 -6.02 8.33
C ALA A 199 -21.56 -6.68 7.81
N PHE A 200 -20.98 -7.60 8.60
CA PHE A 200 -19.77 -8.31 8.25
C PHE A 200 -20.02 -9.46 7.26
N ALA A 201 -21.15 -10.16 7.39
CA ALA A 201 -21.51 -11.26 6.50
C ALA A 201 -21.60 -10.86 5.02
N GLY A 202 -21.94 -9.60 4.73
CA GLY A 202 -22.05 -9.05 3.37
C GLY A 202 -20.78 -8.39 2.85
N LEU A 203 -19.69 -8.38 3.62
CA LEU A 203 -18.44 -7.74 3.17
C LEU A 203 -17.74 -8.57 2.11
N THR A 204 -17.25 -7.86 1.09
CA THR A 204 -16.33 -8.39 0.09
C THR A 204 -14.87 -8.05 0.41
N ARG A 205 -14.63 -6.97 1.18
CA ARG A 205 -13.29 -6.56 1.60
C ARG A 205 -13.28 -6.14 3.07
N LEU A 206 -12.25 -6.61 3.79
CA LEU A 206 -12.02 -6.27 5.18
C LEU A 206 -10.54 -5.94 5.42
N TRP A 207 -10.27 -4.75 5.96
CA TRP A 207 -8.95 -4.35 6.42
C TRP A 207 -9.01 -4.06 7.92
N LEU A 208 -8.10 -4.70 8.66
CA LEU A 208 -7.97 -4.58 10.12
C LEU A 208 -6.55 -4.13 10.47
N GLU A 209 -6.44 -3.20 11.42
CA GLU A 209 -5.16 -2.60 11.82
C GLU A 209 -5.00 -2.62 13.34
N ASN A 210 -3.78 -2.96 13.80
CA ASN A 210 -3.35 -2.89 15.21
C ASN A 210 -4.20 -3.74 16.17
N MET A 211 -4.39 -5.03 15.90
CA MET A 211 -5.22 -5.90 16.73
C MET A 211 -4.47 -7.16 17.16
N ARG A 212 -4.56 -7.50 18.46
CA ARG A 212 -4.11 -8.80 18.97
C ARG A 212 -5.30 -9.69 19.17
N PHE A 213 -5.53 -10.60 18.26
CA PHE A 213 -6.65 -11.52 18.26
C PHE A 213 -6.45 -12.73 19.16
N GLY A 214 -7.52 -13.27 19.71
CA GLY A 214 -7.55 -14.62 20.28
C GLY A 214 -7.41 -15.67 19.16
N LYS A 215 -7.10 -16.91 19.56
CA LYS A 215 -6.85 -18.03 18.63
C LYS A 215 -8.00 -18.28 17.66
N LEU A 216 -9.25 -18.07 18.08
CA LEU A 216 -10.45 -18.35 17.29
C LEU A 216 -11.05 -17.13 16.59
N ASP A 217 -10.57 -15.92 16.88
CA ASP A 217 -11.21 -14.70 16.37
C ASP A 217 -11.15 -14.62 14.85
N ILE A 218 -9.97 -14.80 14.24
CA ILE A 218 -9.82 -14.75 12.78
C ILE A 218 -10.60 -15.88 12.10
N PRO A 219 -10.55 -17.16 12.55
CA PRO A 219 -11.45 -18.20 12.05
C PRO A 219 -12.93 -17.84 12.14
N ASN A 220 -13.40 -17.23 13.24
CA ASN A 220 -14.78 -16.79 13.40
C ASN A 220 -15.16 -15.66 12.42
N ILE A 221 -14.25 -14.69 12.21
CA ILE A 221 -14.43 -13.64 11.21
C ILE A 221 -14.61 -14.26 9.81
N LEU A 222 -13.73 -15.17 9.41
CA LEU A 222 -13.77 -15.82 8.10
C LEU A 222 -15.03 -16.68 7.93
N SER A 223 -15.46 -17.39 8.97
CA SER A 223 -16.68 -18.20 8.92
C SER A 223 -17.95 -17.37 8.76
N THR A 224 -17.97 -16.15 9.27
CA THR A 224 -19.08 -15.20 9.15
C THR A 224 -19.04 -14.45 7.81
N CYS A 225 -17.87 -13.96 7.40
CA CYS A 225 -17.67 -13.15 6.18
C CYS A 225 -17.58 -14.03 4.93
N LYS A 226 -18.61 -14.82 4.62
CA LYS A 226 -18.61 -15.83 3.55
C LYS A 226 -18.38 -15.26 2.14
N LEU A 227 -18.63 -13.98 1.92
CA LEU A 227 -18.44 -13.29 0.63
C LEU A 227 -17.08 -12.60 0.53
N LEU A 228 -16.22 -12.75 1.53
CA LEU A 228 -14.95 -12.03 1.59
C LEU A 228 -14.00 -12.48 0.47
N GLU A 229 -13.62 -11.54 -0.39
CA GLU A 229 -12.68 -11.72 -1.49
C GLU A 229 -11.29 -11.17 -1.15
N TYR A 230 -11.22 -10.16 -0.27
CA TYR A 230 -9.98 -9.51 0.12
C TYR A 230 -9.90 -9.34 1.64
N LEU A 231 -8.80 -9.85 2.23
CA LEU A 231 -8.46 -9.66 3.64
C LEU A 231 -7.09 -9.00 3.75
N HIS A 232 -7.03 -7.87 4.48
CA HIS A 232 -5.78 -7.20 4.81
C HIS A 232 -5.63 -7.08 6.33
N LEU A 233 -4.55 -7.60 6.87
CA LEU A 233 -4.17 -7.56 8.28
C LEU A 233 -2.87 -6.76 8.43
N THR A 234 -2.95 -5.55 8.98
CA THR A 234 -1.78 -4.70 9.22
C THR A 234 -1.50 -4.62 10.71
N ASP A 235 -0.27 -4.91 11.13
CA ASP A 235 0.11 -4.91 12.55
C ASP A 235 -0.84 -5.75 13.43
N CYS A 236 -1.37 -6.83 12.87
CA CYS A 236 -2.24 -7.76 13.57
C CYS A 236 -1.48 -9.02 13.95
N ASP A 237 -1.74 -9.54 15.16
CA ASP A 237 -1.17 -10.79 15.65
C ASP A 237 -2.12 -11.57 16.56
N SER A 238 -1.72 -12.78 16.93
CA SER A 238 -2.34 -13.57 18.01
C SER A 238 -1.30 -13.94 19.08
N GLY A 239 -0.27 -13.10 19.22
CA GLY A 239 0.91 -13.35 20.03
C GLY A 239 2.05 -13.99 19.25
N ILE A 240 3.29 -13.71 19.67
CA ILE A 240 4.53 -14.06 18.94
C ILE A 240 4.78 -15.57 18.74
N HIS A 241 4.08 -16.41 19.47
CA HIS A 241 4.17 -17.88 19.37
C HIS A 241 2.95 -18.51 18.68
N SER A 242 2.03 -17.69 18.18
CA SER A 242 0.80 -18.15 17.55
C SER A 242 1.03 -18.63 16.12
N VAL A 243 0.17 -19.55 15.72
CA VAL A 243 0.03 -20.00 14.34
C VAL A 243 -1.29 -19.45 13.83
N LEU A 244 -1.25 -18.70 12.74
CA LEU A 244 -2.43 -18.23 12.04
C LEU A 244 -2.86 -19.27 11.01
N GLN A 245 -4.01 -19.90 11.21
CA GLN A 245 -4.60 -20.85 10.26
C GLN A 245 -5.73 -20.19 9.50
N LEU A 246 -5.74 -20.31 8.16
CA LEU A 246 -6.71 -19.67 7.30
C LEU A 246 -7.36 -20.68 6.35
N GLU A 247 -8.70 -20.71 6.37
CA GLU A 247 -9.55 -21.44 5.46
C GLU A 247 -10.69 -20.53 4.98
N HIS A 248 -10.87 -20.39 3.67
CA HIS A 248 -11.96 -19.60 3.10
C HIS A 248 -12.19 -19.87 1.62
N ASN A 249 -13.44 -20.09 1.21
CA ASN A 249 -13.76 -20.52 -0.13
C ASN A 249 -13.82 -19.39 -1.19
N GLN A 250 -13.91 -18.12 -0.78
CA GLN A 250 -14.07 -16.99 -1.70
C GLN A 250 -12.86 -16.05 -1.72
N LEU A 251 -11.92 -16.20 -0.81
CA LEU A 251 -10.80 -15.28 -0.69
C LEU A 251 -9.92 -15.33 -1.96
N VAL A 252 -9.75 -14.17 -2.60
CA VAL A 252 -8.96 -13.99 -3.84
C VAL A 252 -7.62 -13.32 -3.53
N GLU A 253 -7.59 -12.46 -2.53
CA GLU A 253 -6.40 -11.70 -2.16
C GLU A 253 -6.23 -11.67 -0.64
N LEU A 254 -5.03 -12.02 -0.20
CA LEU A 254 -4.63 -11.96 1.21
C LEU A 254 -3.37 -11.11 1.34
N GLU A 255 -3.43 -10.14 2.23
CA GLU A 255 -2.30 -9.28 2.55
C GLU A 255 -2.09 -9.26 4.07
N ILE A 256 -0.89 -9.62 4.52
CA ILE A 256 -0.47 -9.60 5.92
C ILE A 256 0.77 -8.74 6.01
N GLU A 257 0.67 -7.62 6.73
CA GLU A 257 1.77 -6.69 6.94
C GLU A 257 2.12 -6.61 8.42
N TYR A 258 3.41 -6.73 8.75
CA TYR A 258 3.93 -6.62 10.11
C TYR A 258 3.26 -7.61 11.11
N GLY A 259 2.72 -8.73 10.60
CA GLY A 259 2.08 -9.76 11.41
C GLY A 259 3.10 -10.50 12.28
N LYS A 260 2.91 -10.48 13.61
CA LYS A 260 3.80 -11.16 14.55
C LYS A 260 3.34 -12.59 14.84
N PHE A 261 3.14 -13.36 13.76
CA PHE A 261 2.85 -14.78 13.85
C PHE A 261 4.16 -15.59 13.84
N ARG A 262 4.22 -16.70 14.58
CA ARG A 262 5.29 -17.67 14.42
C ARG A 262 5.25 -18.31 13.05
N ARG A 263 4.04 -18.61 12.56
CA ARG A 263 3.79 -19.22 11.26
C ARG A 263 2.39 -18.89 10.76
N VAL A 264 2.25 -18.73 9.46
CA VAL A 264 0.96 -18.61 8.78
C VAL A 264 0.71 -19.89 7.98
N GLU A 265 -0.42 -20.55 8.23
CA GLU A 265 -0.82 -21.80 7.56
C GLU A 265 -2.07 -21.53 6.72
N LEU A 266 -1.90 -21.55 5.41
CA LEU A 266 -2.98 -21.39 4.43
C LEU A 266 -3.53 -22.76 4.08
N ILE A 267 -4.51 -23.25 4.86
CA ILE A 267 -4.96 -24.64 4.80
C ILE A 267 -5.75 -24.92 3.50
N SER A 268 -6.78 -24.09 3.23
CA SER A 268 -7.63 -24.24 2.06
C SER A 268 -8.19 -22.91 1.60
N LEU A 269 -7.64 -22.38 0.52
CA LEU A 269 -8.04 -21.11 -0.11
C LEU A 269 -8.13 -21.31 -1.63
N PRO A 270 -9.16 -22.01 -2.14
CA PRO A 270 -9.23 -22.48 -3.51
C PRO A 270 -9.26 -21.38 -4.57
N LYS A 271 -9.68 -20.16 -4.21
CA LYS A 271 -9.74 -19.00 -5.10
C LYS A 271 -8.61 -18.01 -4.90
N LEU A 272 -7.69 -18.23 -3.96
CA LEU A 272 -6.61 -17.29 -3.68
C LEU A 272 -5.68 -17.16 -4.89
N GLN A 273 -5.60 -15.95 -5.43
CA GLN A 273 -4.76 -15.60 -6.58
C GLN A 273 -3.54 -14.76 -6.19
N ARG A 274 -3.69 -13.90 -5.18
CA ARG A 274 -2.64 -12.97 -4.76
C ARG A 274 -2.41 -13.07 -3.26
N LEU A 275 -1.13 -13.23 -2.91
CA LEU A 275 -0.68 -13.29 -1.53
C LEU A 275 0.49 -12.32 -1.32
N THR A 276 0.37 -11.46 -0.35
CA THR A 276 1.46 -10.60 0.13
C THR A 276 1.70 -10.87 1.62
N TYR A 277 2.95 -11.20 1.97
CA TYR A 277 3.37 -11.29 3.36
C TYR A 277 4.58 -10.39 3.59
N ASN A 278 4.35 -9.30 4.30
CA ASN A 278 5.30 -8.22 4.50
C ASN A 278 5.78 -8.17 5.97
N ASN A 279 7.09 -8.10 6.16
CA ASN A 279 7.74 -7.95 7.46
C ASN A 279 7.38 -9.04 8.49
N TRP A 280 7.58 -10.31 8.14
CA TRP A 280 7.42 -11.39 9.12
C TRP A 280 8.64 -11.53 10.05
N PHE A 281 8.38 -12.02 11.26
CA PHE A 281 9.38 -12.11 12.35
C PHE A 281 9.69 -13.55 12.78
N SER A 282 9.37 -14.55 11.98
CA SER A 282 9.56 -15.95 12.33
C SER A 282 11.02 -16.39 12.23
N TYR A 283 11.44 -17.25 13.16
CA TYR A 283 12.72 -17.99 13.12
C TYR A 283 12.61 -19.29 12.33
N GLU A 284 11.39 -19.72 12.01
CA GLU A 284 11.06 -20.92 11.24
C GLU A 284 10.58 -20.52 9.84
N ASP A 285 10.16 -21.49 9.04
CA ASP A 285 9.51 -21.22 7.78
C ASP A 285 8.23 -20.41 8.02
N PRO A 286 8.12 -19.21 7.45
CA PRO A 286 7.07 -18.28 7.85
C PRO A 286 5.69 -18.72 7.42
N MET A 287 5.62 -19.60 6.40
CA MET A 287 4.38 -19.98 5.75
C MET A 287 4.31 -21.49 5.47
N TYR A 288 3.10 -21.99 5.49
CA TYR A 288 2.75 -23.31 4.97
C TYR A 288 1.61 -23.15 3.97
N PHE A 289 1.80 -23.72 2.79
CA PHE A 289 0.80 -23.75 1.72
C PHE A 289 0.14 -25.11 1.68
N GLY A 290 -1.18 -25.15 1.97
CA GLY A 290 -2.03 -26.31 1.77
C GLY A 290 -2.65 -26.31 0.37
N PHE A 291 -3.97 -26.24 0.27
CA PHE A 291 -4.68 -26.27 -1.01
C PHE A 291 -4.91 -24.86 -1.58
N LEU A 292 -4.06 -24.43 -2.51
CA LEU A 292 -4.02 -23.09 -3.14
C LEU A 292 -3.88 -23.19 -4.67
N PRO A 293 -4.82 -23.83 -5.39
CA PRO A 293 -4.63 -24.18 -6.81
C PRO A 293 -4.55 -22.98 -7.76
N GLN A 294 -5.04 -21.80 -7.34
CA GLN A 294 -5.08 -20.59 -8.17
C GLN A 294 -4.04 -19.53 -7.77
N LEU A 295 -3.16 -19.82 -6.82
CA LEU A 295 -2.16 -18.85 -6.40
C LEU A 295 -1.21 -18.54 -7.56
N SER A 296 -1.34 -17.35 -8.13
CA SER A 296 -0.56 -16.89 -9.30
C SER A 296 0.46 -15.81 -8.95
N LYS A 297 0.21 -15.02 -7.91
CA LYS A 297 1.10 -13.93 -7.47
C LYS A 297 1.49 -14.09 -6.01
N LEU A 298 2.79 -14.14 -5.75
CA LEU A 298 3.34 -14.22 -4.41
C LEU A 298 4.34 -13.08 -4.18
N SER A 299 4.11 -12.30 -3.12
CA SER A 299 5.02 -11.24 -2.67
C SER A 299 5.48 -11.52 -1.25
N LEU A 300 6.77 -11.69 -1.07
CA LEU A 300 7.40 -11.93 0.22
C LEU A 300 8.41 -10.82 0.52
N ILE A 301 8.18 -10.13 1.64
CA ILE A 301 9.01 -9.00 2.06
C ILE A 301 9.51 -9.30 3.47
N LYS A 302 10.81 -9.48 3.64
CA LYS A 302 11.41 -9.88 4.92
C LYS A 302 12.29 -8.79 5.50
N THR A 303 12.16 -8.61 6.81
CA THR A 303 13.09 -7.81 7.61
C THR A 303 14.09 -8.73 8.28
N ALA A 304 15.37 -8.60 7.93
CA ALA A 304 16.41 -9.55 8.34
C ALA A 304 16.95 -9.34 9.78
N ILE A 305 16.32 -8.51 10.59
CA ILE A 305 16.85 -8.00 11.87
C ILE A 305 17.36 -9.07 12.84
N ARG A 306 16.97 -10.34 12.70
CA ARG A 306 17.35 -11.38 13.68
C ARG A 306 17.54 -12.80 13.14
N LEU A 307 17.63 -13.02 11.82
CA LEU A 307 17.52 -14.38 11.30
C LEU A 307 18.76 -14.82 10.53
N ASP A 308 19.41 -15.85 11.04
CA ASP A 308 20.45 -16.60 10.33
C ASP A 308 19.89 -17.64 9.36
N LYS A 309 18.57 -17.95 9.45
CA LYS A 309 17.95 -18.96 8.58
C LYS A 309 17.60 -18.37 7.21
N THR A 310 18.15 -18.96 6.18
CA THR A 310 17.77 -18.73 4.79
C THR A 310 16.57 -19.58 4.41
N LEU A 311 15.75 -19.10 3.45
CA LEU A 311 14.58 -19.77 2.95
C LEU A 311 14.93 -20.61 1.71
N GLU A 312 14.47 -21.84 1.67
CA GLU A 312 14.56 -22.72 0.53
C GLU A 312 13.27 -22.63 -0.29
N LEU A 313 13.39 -22.16 -1.52
CA LEU A 313 12.21 -21.96 -2.40
C LEU A 313 11.59 -23.30 -2.82
N SER A 314 12.37 -24.36 -2.97
CA SER A 314 11.86 -25.71 -3.30
C SER A 314 10.88 -26.22 -2.25
N GLN A 315 11.18 -25.99 -0.97
CA GLN A 315 10.31 -26.37 0.13
C GLN A 315 9.07 -25.47 0.20
N LEU A 316 9.26 -24.17 0.06
CA LEU A 316 8.16 -23.21 0.11
C LEU A 316 7.13 -23.47 -0.99
N PHE A 317 7.59 -23.69 -2.22
CA PHE A 317 6.73 -23.85 -3.38
C PHE A 317 6.24 -25.29 -3.64
N ALA A 318 6.63 -26.25 -2.81
CA ALA A 318 6.31 -27.68 -3.03
C ALA A 318 4.83 -27.94 -3.33
N ASN A 319 3.92 -27.20 -2.70
CA ASN A 319 2.47 -27.35 -2.84
C ASN A 319 1.81 -26.31 -3.74
N VAL A 320 2.56 -25.35 -4.30
CA VAL A 320 2.00 -24.23 -5.09
C VAL A 320 2.77 -23.98 -6.40
N PRO A 321 2.82 -24.97 -7.30
CA PRO A 321 3.54 -24.85 -8.58
C PRO A 321 2.83 -23.91 -9.59
N SER A 322 1.75 -23.22 -9.17
CA SER A 322 0.96 -22.33 -10.02
C SER A 322 1.45 -20.89 -10.04
N VAL A 323 2.44 -20.54 -9.20
CA VAL A 323 2.95 -19.18 -9.10
C VAL A 323 3.63 -18.77 -10.41
N GLY A 324 3.11 -17.68 -11.01
CA GLY A 324 3.63 -17.08 -12.24
C GLY A 324 4.38 -15.78 -12.00
N ASP A 325 4.00 -15.03 -10.96
CA ASP A 325 4.62 -13.77 -10.57
C ASP A 325 5.21 -13.90 -9.15
N LEU A 326 6.51 -13.77 -9.02
CA LEU A 326 7.23 -13.81 -7.75
C LEU A 326 7.89 -12.47 -7.45
N HIS A 327 7.55 -11.89 -6.30
CA HIS A 327 8.21 -10.70 -5.77
C HIS A 327 8.89 -11.02 -4.44
N LEU A 328 10.20 -10.77 -4.37
CA LEU A 328 11.01 -10.93 -3.17
C LEU A 328 11.67 -9.59 -2.84
N ASP A 329 11.38 -9.02 -1.68
CA ASP A 329 11.98 -7.76 -1.23
C ASP A 329 12.94 -8.00 -0.07
N PHE A 330 14.19 -7.62 -0.25
CA PHE A 330 15.29 -7.82 0.69
C PHE A 330 15.51 -6.63 1.63
N ARG A 331 14.76 -5.54 1.44
CA ARG A 331 14.85 -4.32 2.26
C ARG A 331 16.25 -3.72 2.37
N SER A 332 17.10 -3.94 1.39
CA SER A 332 18.53 -3.58 1.41
C SER A 332 19.31 -4.19 2.57
N GLU A 333 18.79 -5.29 3.09
CA GLU A 333 19.34 -6.04 4.20
C GLU A 333 20.06 -7.31 3.70
N LYS A 334 20.19 -8.30 4.56
CA LYS A 334 20.80 -9.60 4.24
C LYS A 334 19.94 -10.38 3.24
N ILE A 335 20.58 -11.03 2.25
CA ILE A 335 19.92 -11.98 1.37
C ILE A 335 19.45 -13.19 2.20
N TRP A 336 18.16 -13.46 2.17
CA TRP A 336 17.51 -14.47 2.99
C TRP A 336 16.98 -15.67 2.19
N VAL A 337 17.21 -15.71 0.87
CA VAL A 337 16.91 -16.84 -0.01
C VAL A 337 18.17 -17.61 -0.28
N LEU A 338 18.14 -18.93 -0.09
CA LEU A 338 19.25 -19.81 -0.41
C LEU A 338 19.23 -20.17 -1.89
N PRO A 339 20.32 -20.01 -2.63
CA PRO A 339 20.48 -20.61 -3.95
C PRO A 339 20.41 -22.13 -3.86
N GLU A 340 19.57 -22.74 -4.68
CA GLU A 340 19.35 -24.18 -4.72
C GLU A 340 19.68 -24.75 -6.07
N CYS A 341 19.92 -26.06 -6.13
CA CYS A 341 20.12 -26.77 -7.39
C CYS A 341 18.89 -26.64 -8.29
N PRO A 342 19.03 -26.25 -9.56
CA PRO A 342 17.92 -26.06 -10.51
C PRO A 342 17.00 -27.29 -10.61
N GLU A 343 17.53 -28.49 -10.46
CA GLU A 343 16.74 -29.72 -10.55
C GLU A 343 15.67 -29.85 -9.45
N LEU A 344 15.94 -29.27 -8.27
CA LEU A 344 14.97 -29.21 -7.17
C LEU A 344 13.88 -28.17 -7.42
N LEU A 345 14.24 -27.07 -8.09
CA LEU A 345 13.36 -25.92 -8.30
C LEU A 345 12.52 -26.00 -9.58
N LYS A 346 13.02 -26.64 -10.65
CA LYS A 346 12.30 -26.76 -11.93
C LYS A 346 10.86 -27.26 -11.80
N PRO A 347 10.55 -28.27 -10.98
CA PRO A 347 9.17 -28.71 -10.82
C PRO A 347 8.23 -27.66 -10.27
N VAL A 348 8.75 -26.78 -9.41
CA VAL A 348 7.95 -25.79 -8.67
C VAL A 348 7.97 -24.38 -9.30
N LEU A 349 8.99 -24.06 -10.13
CA LEU A 349 9.13 -22.77 -10.81
C LEU A 349 8.83 -22.84 -12.32
N ASN A 350 8.30 -23.94 -12.84
CA ASN A 350 8.06 -24.14 -14.26
C ASN A 350 7.04 -23.16 -14.88
N LYS A 351 6.16 -22.58 -14.08
CA LYS A 351 5.15 -21.59 -14.50
C LYS A 351 5.56 -20.14 -14.21
N LEU A 352 6.73 -19.93 -13.67
CA LEU A 352 7.19 -18.60 -13.30
C LEU A 352 7.51 -17.79 -14.56
N HIS A 353 6.81 -16.64 -14.76
CA HIS A 353 6.94 -15.76 -15.90
C HIS A 353 7.61 -14.44 -15.54
N HIS A 354 7.36 -13.95 -14.33
CA HIS A 354 7.89 -12.68 -13.85
C HIS A 354 8.55 -12.85 -12.48
N VAL A 355 9.76 -12.35 -12.35
CA VAL A 355 10.47 -12.28 -11.08
C VAL A 355 10.88 -10.84 -10.81
N ASN A 356 10.56 -10.36 -9.60
CA ASN A 356 11.03 -9.09 -9.10
C ASN A 356 11.85 -9.31 -7.82
N LEU A 357 13.13 -8.96 -7.85
CA LEU A 357 14.05 -9.00 -6.73
C LEU A 357 14.31 -7.56 -6.26
N ASP A 358 13.50 -7.11 -5.30
CA ASP A 358 13.53 -5.72 -4.86
C ASP A 358 14.50 -5.48 -3.72
N ASN A 359 15.09 -4.29 -3.73
CA ASN A 359 15.93 -3.76 -2.66
C ASN A 359 17.07 -4.71 -2.26
N LEU A 360 17.78 -5.27 -3.24
CA LEU A 360 19.04 -5.97 -3.00
C LEU A 360 20.08 -4.99 -2.42
N PRO A 361 20.91 -5.40 -1.46
CA PRO A 361 21.91 -4.51 -0.89
C PRO A 361 22.97 -4.11 -1.91
N GLU A 362 23.41 -2.85 -1.92
CA GLU A 362 24.51 -2.38 -2.76
C GLU A 362 25.79 -3.19 -2.52
N GLY A 363 26.45 -3.56 -3.62
CA GLY A 363 27.69 -4.35 -3.60
C GLY A 363 27.51 -5.83 -3.25
N CYS A 364 26.27 -6.38 -3.27
CA CYS A 364 26.11 -7.83 -3.31
C CYS A 364 26.52 -8.36 -4.69
N ASP A 365 27.05 -9.57 -4.74
CA ASP A 365 27.27 -10.27 -6.00
C ASP A 365 25.93 -10.65 -6.60
N LEU A 366 25.59 -10.12 -7.79
CA LEU A 366 24.31 -10.40 -8.44
C LEU A 366 24.26 -11.80 -9.05
N ALA A 367 25.40 -12.46 -9.24
CA ALA A 367 25.47 -13.77 -9.88
C ALA A 367 24.67 -14.85 -9.14
N TRP A 368 24.43 -14.70 -7.83
CA TRP A 368 23.62 -15.64 -7.08
C TRP A 368 22.17 -15.77 -7.64
N THR A 369 21.64 -14.73 -8.28
CA THR A 369 20.28 -14.74 -8.84
C THR A 369 20.14 -15.67 -10.06
N MET A 370 21.28 -16.09 -10.66
CA MET A 370 21.31 -16.96 -11.84
C MET A 370 20.64 -18.32 -11.59
N PHE A 371 20.64 -18.82 -10.34
CA PHE A 371 19.95 -20.08 -10.04
C PHE A 371 18.45 -20.03 -10.37
N ILE A 372 17.81 -18.84 -10.26
CA ILE A 372 16.41 -18.64 -10.64
C ILE A 372 16.24 -18.80 -12.15
N LEU A 373 17.15 -18.21 -12.95
CA LEU A 373 17.13 -18.33 -14.40
C LEU A 373 17.30 -19.78 -14.85
N GLU A 374 18.21 -20.52 -14.21
CA GLU A 374 18.43 -21.94 -14.53
C GLU A 374 17.23 -22.82 -14.15
N ALA A 375 16.46 -22.41 -13.12
CA ALA A 375 15.35 -23.17 -12.57
C ALA A 375 13.97 -22.82 -13.15
N ALA A 376 13.81 -21.63 -13.76
CA ALA A 376 12.53 -21.11 -14.23
C ALA A 376 12.47 -21.01 -15.78
N PRO A 377 12.28 -22.10 -16.51
CA PRO A 377 12.39 -22.12 -17.98
C PRO A 377 11.34 -21.26 -18.70
N SER A 378 10.23 -20.93 -18.03
CA SER A 378 9.15 -20.07 -18.57
C SER A 378 9.35 -18.58 -18.28
N LEU A 379 10.41 -18.20 -17.57
CA LEU A 379 10.63 -16.82 -17.18
C LEU A 379 10.77 -15.92 -18.39
N ASN A 380 9.96 -14.86 -18.44
CA ASN A 380 9.95 -13.89 -19.52
C ASN A 380 10.59 -12.56 -19.11
N GLU A 381 10.41 -12.16 -17.85
CA GLU A 381 10.90 -10.88 -17.33
C GLU A 381 11.58 -11.05 -15.96
N LEU A 382 12.80 -10.53 -15.85
CA LEU A 382 13.53 -10.41 -14.61
C LEU A 382 13.74 -8.94 -14.27
N CYS A 383 13.22 -8.50 -13.15
CA CYS A 383 13.40 -7.17 -12.61
C CYS A 383 14.25 -7.23 -11.34
N ILE A 384 15.27 -6.42 -11.25
CA ILE A 384 16.19 -6.33 -10.11
C ILE A 384 16.28 -4.88 -9.66
N THR A 385 16.10 -4.63 -8.36
CA THR A 385 16.37 -3.33 -7.75
C THR A 385 17.53 -3.47 -6.77
N VAL A 386 18.61 -2.75 -7.02
CA VAL A 386 19.78 -2.73 -6.13
C VAL A 386 19.88 -1.35 -5.51
N TRP A 387 19.65 -1.29 -4.21
CA TRP A 387 19.62 -0.01 -3.52
C TRP A 387 19.64 -0.16 -2.00
N ASP A 388 20.53 0.58 -1.36
CA ASP A 388 20.50 0.78 0.08
C ASP A 388 19.50 1.88 0.45
N HIS A 389 18.33 1.48 0.97
CA HIS A 389 17.29 2.39 1.47
C HIS A 389 17.68 2.97 2.83
N TRP A 390 18.25 4.17 2.83
CA TRP A 390 18.67 4.84 4.06
C TRP A 390 17.54 5.14 5.05
N CYS A 391 16.32 5.31 4.57
CA CYS A 391 15.16 5.53 5.43
C CYS A 391 14.68 4.26 6.15
N ALA A 392 14.97 3.08 5.60
CA ALA A 392 14.67 1.79 6.22
C ALA A 392 15.82 1.30 7.11
N MET A 393 17.03 1.81 6.87
CA MET A 393 18.24 1.48 7.62
C MET A 393 18.41 2.49 8.74
N MET A 394 18.46 2.03 9.98
CA MET A 394 18.82 2.92 11.09
C MET A 394 20.22 3.49 10.85
N THR A 395 20.35 4.81 10.89
CA THR A 395 21.61 5.54 10.65
C THR A 395 22.67 5.30 11.72
N ASN A 396 22.31 4.65 12.83
CA ASN A 396 23.23 4.31 13.90
C ASN A 396 24.17 3.15 13.48
N LYS A 397 25.46 3.47 13.31
CA LYS A 397 26.48 2.50 12.91
C LYS A 397 26.63 1.31 13.85
N GLU A 398 26.46 1.53 15.16
CA GLU A 398 26.56 0.46 16.17
C GLU A 398 25.36 -0.49 16.08
N PHE A 399 24.16 0.06 15.87
CA PHE A 399 22.96 -0.72 15.62
C PHE A 399 23.11 -1.58 14.36
N ARG A 400 23.56 -0.99 13.26
CA ARG A 400 23.81 -1.70 12.00
C ARG A 400 24.79 -2.86 12.19
N LYS A 401 25.92 -2.61 12.88
CA LYS A 401 26.91 -3.63 13.19
C LYS A 401 26.34 -4.73 14.09
N LYS A 402 25.59 -4.35 15.13
CA LYS A 402 24.98 -5.29 16.09
C LYS A 402 23.99 -6.25 15.41
N TYR A 403 23.24 -5.78 14.40
CA TYR A 403 22.21 -6.56 13.73
C TYR A 403 22.63 -7.08 12.35
N GLY A 404 23.92 -7.00 12.01
CA GLY A 404 24.47 -7.59 10.78
C GLY A 404 24.20 -6.84 9.50
N TYR A 405 23.63 -5.64 9.53
CA TYR A 405 23.38 -4.80 8.33
C TYR A 405 24.67 -4.41 7.56
N CYS A 406 25.83 -4.54 8.19
CA CYS A 406 27.11 -4.28 7.54
C CYS A 406 27.69 -5.54 6.87
N ASN A 407 27.18 -6.72 7.19
CA ASN A 407 27.64 -7.97 6.64
C ASN A 407 26.81 -8.29 5.40
N LYS A 408 27.23 -7.77 4.25
CA LYS A 408 26.71 -8.20 2.96
C LYS A 408 27.01 -9.68 2.84
N ALA A 409 25.99 -10.53 2.84
CA ALA A 409 26.23 -11.96 2.69
C ALA A 409 26.74 -12.21 1.26
N ASP A 410 27.97 -12.66 1.13
CA ASP A 410 28.51 -13.25 -0.09
C ASP A 410 27.80 -14.59 -0.33
N VAL A 411 26.59 -14.52 -0.84
CA VAL A 411 25.89 -15.71 -1.34
C VAL A 411 26.54 -16.05 -2.67
N LYS A 412 27.40 -17.06 -2.69
CA LYS A 412 28.07 -17.51 -3.90
C LYS A 412 27.23 -18.56 -4.61
N TRP A 413 27.03 -18.38 -5.88
CA TRP A 413 26.42 -19.36 -6.77
C TRP A 413 27.43 -19.83 -7.81
N LYS A 414 27.44 -21.12 -8.10
CA LYS A 414 28.18 -21.69 -9.23
C LYS A 414 27.17 -22.28 -10.20
N PRO A 415 27.24 -21.93 -11.50
CA PRO A 415 26.37 -22.53 -12.52
C PRO A 415 26.43 -24.05 -12.46
N CYS A 416 25.24 -24.69 -12.45
CA CYS A 416 25.15 -26.13 -12.47
C CYS A 416 25.32 -26.71 -13.88
N ALA A 417 25.01 -25.91 -14.90
CA ALA A 417 25.07 -26.31 -16.31
C ALA A 417 25.79 -25.22 -17.12
N PRO A 418 27.06 -25.39 -17.44
CA PRO A 418 27.86 -24.38 -18.18
C PRO A 418 27.30 -24.06 -19.57
N ASP A 419 26.59 -25.00 -20.21
CA ASP A 419 25.98 -24.83 -21.54
C ASP A 419 24.49 -24.46 -21.50
N PHE A 420 23.96 -24.13 -20.34
CA PHE A 420 22.54 -23.77 -20.20
C PHE A 420 22.23 -22.52 -21.02
N LYS A 421 21.13 -22.56 -21.80
CA LYS A 421 20.59 -21.42 -22.53
C LYS A 421 19.12 -21.21 -22.19
N HIS A 422 18.78 -19.98 -21.80
CA HIS A 422 17.40 -19.59 -21.47
C HIS A 422 16.68 -19.11 -22.74
N LYS A 423 15.58 -19.81 -23.11
CA LYS A 423 14.86 -19.55 -24.38
C LYS A 423 13.75 -18.49 -24.29
N ASN A 424 13.23 -18.23 -23.10
CA ASN A 424 12.03 -17.44 -22.92
C ASN A 424 12.28 -16.07 -22.26
N LEU A 425 13.47 -15.82 -21.68
CA LEU A 425 13.76 -14.52 -21.08
C LEU A 425 13.87 -13.46 -22.18
N ALA A 426 12.90 -12.54 -22.20
CA ALA A 426 12.82 -11.45 -23.17
C ALA A 426 13.26 -10.10 -22.60
N LYS A 427 13.10 -9.91 -21.29
CA LYS A 427 13.38 -8.63 -20.64
C LYS A 427 14.21 -8.76 -19.37
N LEU A 428 15.24 -7.90 -19.28
CA LEU A 428 15.99 -7.62 -18.05
C LEU A 428 15.81 -6.15 -17.66
N ILE A 429 15.35 -5.92 -16.44
CA ILE A 429 15.14 -4.57 -15.89
C ILE A 429 16.02 -4.41 -14.65
N ILE A 430 16.86 -3.39 -14.59
CA ILE A 430 17.71 -3.11 -13.43
C ILE A 430 17.50 -1.68 -12.96
N TYR A 431 16.99 -1.51 -11.75
CA TYR A 431 16.93 -0.24 -11.03
C TYR A 431 18.15 -0.07 -10.13
N GLY A 432 18.67 1.14 -10.04
CA GLY A 432 19.89 1.43 -9.31
C GLY A 432 21.14 0.95 -10.02
N PHE A 433 21.10 0.83 -11.36
CA PHE A 433 22.23 0.42 -12.17
C PHE A 433 23.42 1.37 -11.99
N GLN A 434 24.60 0.79 -11.85
CA GLN A 434 25.88 1.49 -11.84
C GLN A 434 26.84 0.77 -12.79
N PRO A 435 27.66 1.49 -13.58
CA PRO A 435 28.55 0.88 -14.56
C PRO A 435 29.84 0.36 -13.92
N ASP A 436 29.72 -0.42 -12.85
CA ASP A 436 30.84 -1.15 -12.24
C ASP A 436 30.92 -2.59 -12.76
N GLU A 437 32.02 -3.25 -12.45
CA GLU A 437 32.28 -4.59 -12.97
C GLU A 437 31.24 -5.63 -12.59
N ASN A 438 30.66 -5.53 -11.37
CA ASN A 438 29.63 -6.45 -10.89
C ASN A 438 28.37 -6.39 -11.78
N PHE A 439 27.86 -5.18 -12.04
CA PHE A 439 26.70 -5.02 -12.92
C PHE A 439 27.00 -5.36 -14.38
N MET A 440 28.16 -4.92 -14.87
CA MET A 440 28.55 -5.17 -16.26
C MET A 440 28.73 -6.66 -16.53
N GLN A 441 29.40 -7.38 -15.64
CA GLN A 441 29.57 -8.82 -15.74
C GLN A 441 28.25 -9.56 -15.64
N TYR A 442 27.40 -9.15 -14.72
CA TYR A 442 26.07 -9.74 -14.56
C TYR A 442 25.23 -9.61 -15.84
N VAL A 443 25.15 -8.41 -16.42
CA VAL A 443 24.39 -8.19 -17.67
C VAL A 443 24.96 -9.01 -18.81
N ARG A 444 26.31 -9.08 -18.96
CA ARG A 444 26.95 -9.93 -19.97
C ARG A 444 26.55 -11.40 -19.80
N CYS A 445 26.66 -11.92 -18.58
CA CYS A 445 26.25 -13.31 -18.29
C CYS A 445 24.78 -13.58 -18.64
N VAL A 446 23.88 -12.63 -18.32
CA VAL A 446 22.45 -12.78 -18.67
C VAL A 446 22.25 -12.75 -20.18
N VAL A 447 22.94 -11.87 -20.91
CA VAL A 447 22.87 -11.78 -22.38
C VAL A 447 23.41 -13.06 -23.05
N GLU A 448 24.52 -13.60 -22.57
CA GLU A 448 25.06 -14.85 -23.06
C GLU A 448 24.13 -16.04 -22.83
N LEU A 449 23.44 -16.03 -21.69
CA LEU A 449 22.54 -17.10 -21.29
C LEU A 449 21.19 -17.00 -21.98
N ALA A 450 20.62 -15.80 -22.14
CA ALA A 450 19.29 -15.55 -22.67
C ALA A 450 19.31 -15.28 -24.19
N ILE A 451 19.16 -16.33 -24.99
CA ILE A 451 19.30 -16.26 -26.46
C ILE A 451 18.24 -15.41 -27.16
N ASN A 452 17.10 -15.16 -26.53
CA ASN A 452 15.99 -14.40 -27.08
C ASN A 452 15.71 -13.09 -26.33
N ILE A 453 16.71 -12.57 -25.61
CA ILE A 453 16.54 -11.29 -24.90
C ILE A 453 16.39 -10.15 -25.91
N THR A 454 15.32 -9.36 -25.77
CA THR A 454 15.00 -8.25 -26.68
C THR A 454 15.18 -6.89 -26.03
N GLU A 455 15.02 -6.80 -24.72
CA GLU A 455 15.05 -5.53 -24.00
C GLU A 455 15.89 -5.63 -22.72
N ILE A 456 16.82 -4.69 -22.55
CA ILE A 456 17.58 -4.46 -21.33
C ILE A 456 17.31 -3.03 -20.91
N SER A 457 16.57 -2.84 -19.83
CA SER A 457 16.22 -1.51 -19.32
C SER A 457 17.00 -1.20 -18.06
N LEU A 458 17.91 -0.22 -18.14
CA LEU A 458 18.76 0.23 -17.05
C LEU A 458 18.25 1.55 -16.50
N TYR A 459 17.85 1.56 -15.23
CA TYR A 459 17.30 2.74 -14.56
C TYR A 459 18.25 3.27 -13.49
N ASP A 460 18.18 4.58 -13.31
CA ASP A 460 18.74 5.21 -12.11
C ASP A 460 17.98 4.77 -10.85
N ARG A 461 18.49 5.13 -9.70
CA ARG A 461 17.84 4.87 -8.41
C ARG A 461 16.45 5.49 -8.36
N LYS A 462 15.46 4.74 -7.91
CA LYS A 462 14.18 5.33 -7.51
C LYS A 462 14.40 6.18 -6.26
N VAL A 463 14.01 7.46 -6.32
CA VAL A 463 13.96 8.28 -5.11
C VAL A 463 12.84 7.76 -4.22
N CYS A 464 13.19 7.13 -3.10
CA CYS A 464 12.22 6.78 -2.07
C CYS A 464 11.63 8.08 -1.49
N GLY A 465 10.31 8.21 -1.44
CA GLY A 465 9.64 9.40 -0.90
C GLY A 465 10.10 9.74 0.53
N ARG A 466 10.34 8.70 1.36
CA ARG A 466 10.87 8.89 2.72
C ARG A 466 12.34 9.34 2.73
N CYS A 467 13.18 8.78 1.84
CA CYS A 467 14.58 9.21 1.73
C CYS A 467 14.72 10.65 1.22
N GLY A 468 13.74 11.12 0.42
CA GLY A 468 13.69 12.50 -0.07
C GLY A 468 13.48 13.54 1.03
N ASP A 469 12.75 13.16 2.09
CA ASP A 469 12.40 14.04 3.23
C ASP A 469 13.39 13.93 4.41
N LEU A 470 14.47 13.15 4.26
CA LEU A 470 15.48 13.02 5.30
C LEU A 470 16.30 14.31 5.48
N ASP A 471 16.79 14.50 6.71
CA ASP A 471 17.69 15.57 7.12
C ASP A 471 18.84 15.74 6.10
N PRO A 472 19.24 16.99 5.75
CA PRO A 472 20.38 17.29 4.88
C PRO A 472 21.65 16.53 5.25
N GLU A 473 21.96 16.39 6.55
CA GLU A 473 23.12 15.60 7.00
C GLU A 473 23.07 14.11 6.60
N ILE A 474 21.86 13.56 6.43
CA ILE A 474 21.67 12.19 5.98
C ILE A 474 21.79 12.12 4.45
N LYS A 475 21.29 13.15 3.74
CA LYS A 475 21.45 13.24 2.27
C LYS A 475 22.91 13.27 1.85
N ASP A 476 23.76 13.97 2.58
CA ASP A 476 25.20 14.06 2.29
C ASP A 476 25.95 12.73 2.52
N LYS A 477 25.37 11.82 3.29
CA LYS A 477 25.91 10.46 3.52
C LYS A 477 25.45 9.44 2.48
N VAL A 478 24.47 9.76 1.65
CA VAL A 478 24.02 8.91 0.54
C VAL A 478 25.03 9.03 -0.58
N CYS A 479 25.66 7.91 -0.97
CA CYS A 479 26.58 7.90 -2.10
C CYS A 479 25.90 8.48 -3.34
N PRO A 480 26.55 9.42 -4.05
CA PRO A 480 26.01 9.97 -5.29
C PRO A 480 25.80 8.84 -6.31
N SER A 481 24.70 8.92 -7.06
CA SER A 481 24.43 7.96 -8.13
C SER A 481 25.57 8.01 -9.19
N ARG A 482 26.09 6.84 -9.53
CA ARG A 482 27.06 6.66 -10.64
C ARG A 482 26.37 6.30 -11.96
N TYR A 483 25.07 6.47 -12.04
CA TYR A 483 24.27 6.19 -13.23
C TYR A 483 24.77 7.03 -14.43
N PRO A 484 24.92 6.45 -15.62
CA PRO A 484 25.44 7.15 -16.80
C PRO A 484 24.48 8.25 -17.27
N ARG A 485 24.97 9.48 -17.32
CA ARG A 485 24.18 10.66 -17.68
C ARG A 485 24.41 11.12 -19.11
N THR A 486 25.62 10.93 -19.64
CA THR A 486 26.00 11.39 -20.98
C THR A 486 25.78 10.35 -22.06
N ALA A 487 25.62 10.79 -23.30
CA ALA A 487 25.48 9.89 -24.44
C ALA A 487 26.76 9.04 -24.67
N GLU A 488 27.94 9.62 -24.39
CA GLU A 488 29.23 8.93 -24.52
C GLU A 488 29.38 7.81 -23.48
N GLU A 489 28.96 8.05 -22.22
CA GLU A 489 28.98 7.03 -21.16
C GLU A 489 28.06 5.87 -21.54
N ARG A 490 26.81 6.17 -21.96
CA ARG A 490 25.85 5.17 -22.40
C ARG A 490 26.32 4.35 -23.57
N LYS A 491 26.96 5.00 -24.55
CA LYS A 491 27.52 4.33 -25.71
C LYS A 491 28.65 3.35 -25.31
N ARG A 492 29.60 3.78 -24.46
CA ARG A 492 30.66 2.90 -23.94
C ARG A 492 30.12 1.68 -23.22
N ILE A 493 29.06 1.85 -22.42
CA ILE A 493 28.39 0.75 -21.68
C ILE A 493 27.75 -0.20 -22.69
N SER A 494 27.01 0.31 -23.68
CA SER A 494 26.37 -0.52 -24.69
C SER A 494 27.39 -1.31 -25.52
N GLU A 495 28.51 -0.68 -25.91
CA GLU A 495 29.61 -1.34 -26.60
C GLU A 495 30.30 -2.41 -25.73
N GLY A 496 30.44 -2.14 -24.42
CA GLY A 496 31.04 -3.07 -23.46
C GLY A 496 30.19 -4.27 -23.11
N LEU A 497 28.89 -4.27 -23.47
CA LEU A 497 27.97 -5.39 -23.21
C LEU A 497 27.97 -6.44 -24.32
N ASP A 498 28.61 -6.17 -25.48
CA ASP A 498 28.72 -7.09 -26.64
C ASP A 498 27.40 -7.76 -27.01
N LEU A 499 26.35 -6.92 -27.20
CA LEU A 499 24.99 -7.38 -27.36
C LEU A 499 24.78 -8.09 -28.71
N ALA A 500 24.01 -9.16 -28.71
CA ALA A 500 23.44 -9.73 -29.92
C ALA A 500 22.66 -8.66 -30.70
N SER A 501 22.69 -8.70 -32.02
CA SER A 501 22.13 -7.67 -32.91
C SER A 501 20.63 -7.33 -32.72
N HIS A 502 19.90 -8.15 -31.96
CA HIS A 502 18.47 -8.01 -31.71
C HIS A 502 18.12 -7.41 -30.32
N ALA A 503 19.07 -7.32 -29.42
CA ALA A 503 18.84 -6.81 -28.07
C ALA A 503 19.05 -5.29 -28.02
N VAL A 504 18.11 -4.56 -27.41
CA VAL A 504 18.16 -3.11 -27.26
C VAL A 504 18.37 -2.72 -25.80
N VAL A 505 19.38 -1.87 -25.55
CA VAL A 505 19.59 -1.29 -24.21
C VAL A 505 18.92 0.06 -24.10
N HIS A 506 18.08 0.21 -23.08
CA HIS A 506 17.43 1.47 -22.73
C HIS A 506 17.99 2.03 -21.43
N PHE A 507 18.50 3.26 -21.48
CA PHE A 507 18.86 4.03 -20.29
C PHE A 507 17.71 4.96 -19.93
N ARG A 508 17.07 4.72 -18.77
CA ARG A 508 15.87 5.42 -18.33
C ARG A 508 16.13 6.09 -16.96
N SER A 509 15.76 7.35 -16.82
CA SER A 509 15.93 8.15 -15.58
C SER A 509 14.59 8.51 -14.98
#